data_a90e07b4c5e40a38e90f6395060da701
#
_entry.id   a90e07b4c5e40a38e90f6395060da701
#
_cell.length_a   1.000
_cell.length_b   1.000
_cell.length_c   1.000
_cell.angle_alpha   90.00
_cell.angle_beta   90.00
_cell.angle_gamma   90.00
#
_symmetry.space_group_name_H-M   'P 1'
#
loop_
_entity.id
_entity.type
_entity.pdbx_description
1 polymer ?
#
loop_
_entity_poly.entity_id
_entity_poly.type
_entity_poly.pdbx_seq_one_letter_code
_entity_poly.pdbx_strand_id
1 'polypeptide(L)'
;MTLMLIKLEMARTREFPDGSGRHGYERVAPLDATGHLDPTGWKAMHQACTVRRFWGDAEDEHGLLVHRRDGKWVFSYAPGDDDDEPVFRLDRHRFAEGEYISVTEHDGVTRPFKIVSIKKPVALRRA
;
A
#
# COMPACT_ATOMS: atom_id res chain seq x y z
N MET A 1 -14.32 7.70 -8.98
CA MET A 1 -13.11 7.10 -8.41
C MET A 1 -12.30 6.42 -9.50
N THR A 2 -11.01 6.33 -9.32
CA THR A 2 -10.10 5.74 -10.30
C THR A 2 -9.13 4.79 -9.59
N LEU A 3 -8.99 3.58 -10.11
CA LEU A 3 -7.95 2.67 -9.61
C LEU A 3 -6.58 3.19 -10.03
N MET A 4 -5.68 3.30 -9.08
CA MET A 4 -4.33 3.78 -9.31
C MET A 4 -3.31 2.80 -8.74
N LEU A 5 -2.18 2.65 -9.44
CA LEU A 5 -1.02 1.90 -8.94
C LEU A 5 -0.13 2.86 -8.19
N ILE A 6 0.06 2.60 -6.91
CA ILE A 6 0.82 3.46 -6.01
C ILE A 6 2.06 2.71 -5.57
N LYS A 7 3.23 3.28 -5.83
CA LYS A 7 4.50 2.70 -5.41
C LYS A 7 5.03 3.43 -4.19
N LEU A 8 5.34 2.65 -3.15
CA LEU A 8 5.95 3.13 -1.91
C LEU A 8 7.37 2.59 -1.82
N GLU A 9 8.32 3.45 -1.46
CA GLU A 9 9.70 3.03 -1.21
C GLU A 9 10.10 3.41 0.21
N MET A 10 10.96 2.59 0.82
CA MET A 10 11.45 2.82 2.17
C MET A 10 12.05 4.22 2.28
N ALA A 11 11.54 5.00 3.22
CA ALA A 11 12.11 6.29 3.55
C ALA A 11 13.34 6.12 4.45
N ARG A 12 14.00 7.22 4.78
CA ARG A 12 15.17 7.19 5.65
C ARG A 12 14.83 6.72 7.05
N THR A 13 15.58 5.73 7.52
CA THR A 13 15.48 5.19 8.87
C THR A 13 16.88 4.86 9.35
N ARG A 14 17.01 4.38 10.59
CA ARG A 14 18.31 3.87 11.07
C ARG A 14 18.79 2.68 10.26
N GLU A 15 17.84 1.80 9.87
CA GLU A 15 18.17 0.63 9.06
C GLU A 15 18.56 1.02 7.64
N PHE A 16 17.96 2.10 7.13
CA PHE A 16 18.16 2.57 5.77
C PHE A 16 18.43 4.07 5.79
N PRO A 17 19.67 4.49 6.13
CA PRO A 17 19.98 5.93 6.29
C PRO A 17 19.71 6.77 5.04
N ASP A 18 19.76 6.16 3.86
CA ASP A 18 19.48 6.84 2.58
C ASP A 18 18.14 6.42 1.98
N GLY A 19 17.31 5.71 2.75
CA GLY A 19 16.12 5.07 2.21
C GLY A 19 16.49 3.85 1.37
N SER A 20 15.53 3.27 0.66
CA SER A 20 15.81 2.15 -0.23
C SER A 20 14.72 1.99 -1.29
N GLY A 21 15.12 1.99 -2.55
CA GLY A 21 14.23 1.66 -3.66
C GLY A 21 14.01 0.17 -3.85
N ARG A 22 14.70 -0.67 -3.08
CA ARG A 22 14.55 -2.13 -3.14
C ARG A 22 13.64 -2.70 -2.05
N HIS A 23 13.07 -1.83 -1.23
CA HIS A 23 12.20 -2.21 -0.12
C HIS A 23 10.96 -1.34 -0.16
N GLY A 24 9.81 -1.95 -0.32
CA GLY A 24 8.58 -1.18 -0.37
C GLY A 24 7.38 -1.98 -0.83
N TYR A 25 6.43 -1.25 -1.40
CA TYR A 25 5.14 -1.79 -1.80
C TYR A 25 4.70 -1.22 -3.13
N GLU A 26 4.06 -2.04 -3.94
CA GLU A 26 3.23 -1.57 -5.05
C GLU A 26 1.81 -2.01 -4.76
N ARG A 27 0.87 -1.10 -4.80
CA ARG A 27 -0.52 -1.43 -4.50
C ARG A 27 -1.48 -0.70 -5.42
N VAL A 28 -2.60 -1.35 -5.70
CA VAL A 28 -3.70 -0.77 -6.45
C VAL A 28 -4.78 -0.34 -5.47
N ALA A 29 -5.23 0.89 -5.57
CA ALA A 29 -6.28 1.41 -4.71
C ALA A 29 -7.14 2.41 -5.47
N PRO A 30 -8.46 2.48 -5.16
CA PRO A 30 -9.32 3.49 -5.75
C PRO A 30 -9.12 4.83 -5.04
N LEU A 31 -8.81 5.86 -5.81
CA LEU A 31 -8.67 7.20 -5.28
C LEU A 31 -9.79 8.09 -5.81
N ASP A 32 -10.30 8.98 -4.96
CA ASP A 32 -11.27 9.98 -5.37
C ASP A 32 -10.58 11.17 -6.03
N ALA A 33 -11.36 12.17 -6.42
CA ALA A 33 -10.83 13.34 -7.14
C ALA A 33 -9.86 14.17 -6.30
N THR A 34 -9.89 14.03 -4.97
CA THR A 34 -8.99 14.75 -4.08
C THR A 34 -7.73 13.95 -3.73
N GLY A 35 -7.61 12.73 -4.25
CA GLY A 35 -6.44 11.88 -3.99
C GLY A 35 -6.55 11.05 -2.73
N HIS A 36 -7.72 10.97 -2.12
CA HIS A 36 -7.94 10.14 -0.95
C HIS A 36 -8.50 8.77 -1.34
N LEU A 37 -8.22 7.77 -0.51
CA LEU A 37 -8.79 6.45 -0.67
C LEU A 37 -10.33 6.56 -0.66
N ASP A 38 -10.97 5.93 -1.65
CA ASP A 38 -12.41 5.89 -1.77
C ASP A 38 -12.93 4.58 -1.18
N PRO A 39 -13.51 4.58 0.04
CA PRO A 39 -13.97 3.34 0.67
C PRO A 39 -15.11 2.66 -0.11
N THR A 40 -15.97 3.45 -0.74
CA THR A 40 -17.05 2.90 -1.57
C THR A 40 -16.49 2.21 -2.81
N GLY A 41 -15.51 2.83 -3.45
CA GLY A 41 -14.81 2.23 -4.59
C GLY A 41 -14.06 0.97 -4.18
N TRP A 42 -13.43 0.97 -3.02
CA TRP A 42 -12.76 -0.23 -2.50
C TRP A 42 -13.78 -1.36 -2.28
N LYS A 43 -14.91 -1.07 -1.67
CA LYS A 43 -15.94 -2.08 -1.41
C LYS A 43 -16.43 -2.73 -2.70
N ALA A 44 -16.58 -1.93 -3.75
CA ALA A 44 -17.02 -2.43 -5.05
C ALA A 44 -15.94 -3.24 -5.78
N MET A 45 -14.65 -2.91 -5.59
CA MET A 45 -13.54 -3.43 -6.38
C MET A 45 -12.39 -3.99 -5.53
N HIS A 46 -12.68 -4.45 -4.32
CA HIS A 46 -11.64 -4.86 -3.37
C HIS A 46 -10.73 -5.99 -3.89
N GLN A 47 -11.24 -6.85 -4.77
CA GLN A 47 -10.41 -7.92 -5.34
C GLN A 47 -9.37 -7.41 -6.34
N ALA A 48 -9.57 -6.20 -6.87
CA ALA A 48 -8.59 -5.56 -7.73
C ALA A 48 -7.59 -4.71 -6.94
N CYS A 49 -7.83 -4.51 -5.65
CA CYS A 49 -6.94 -3.71 -4.79
C CYS A 49 -5.81 -4.59 -4.26
N THR A 50 -4.89 -4.93 -5.13
CA THR A 50 -3.77 -5.83 -4.83
C THR A 50 -2.62 -5.10 -4.17
N VAL A 51 -1.81 -5.83 -3.42
CA VAL A 51 -0.60 -5.35 -2.77
C VAL A 51 0.54 -6.30 -3.12
N ARG A 52 1.68 -5.75 -3.54
CA ARG A 52 2.92 -6.49 -3.69
C ARG A 52 3.96 -5.87 -2.77
N ARG A 53 4.52 -6.66 -1.88
CA ARG A 53 5.62 -6.23 -1.03
C ARG A 53 6.92 -6.77 -1.63
N PHE A 54 7.85 -5.88 -1.90
CA PHE A 54 9.19 -6.26 -2.38
C PHE A 54 10.21 -5.88 -1.31
N TRP A 55 11.17 -6.77 -1.05
CA TRP A 55 12.08 -6.59 0.07
C TRP A 55 13.46 -7.16 -0.25
N GLY A 56 14.29 -6.34 -0.92
CA GLY A 56 15.66 -6.72 -1.28
C GLY A 56 15.68 -7.97 -2.15
N ASP A 57 16.42 -8.96 -1.71
CA ASP A 57 16.56 -10.23 -2.42
C ASP A 57 15.53 -11.27 -1.99
N ALA A 58 14.66 -10.93 -1.02
CA ALA A 58 13.60 -11.83 -0.60
C ALA A 58 12.55 -11.96 -1.70
N GLU A 59 11.83 -13.08 -1.67
CA GLU A 59 10.72 -13.30 -2.59
C GLU A 59 9.60 -12.31 -2.32
N ASP A 60 9.00 -11.77 -3.39
CA ASP A 60 7.89 -10.83 -3.25
C ASP A 60 6.69 -11.50 -2.60
N GLU A 61 5.98 -10.74 -1.76
CA GLU A 61 4.73 -11.19 -1.16
C GLU A 61 3.57 -10.49 -1.85
N HIS A 62 2.49 -11.22 -2.10
CA HIS A 62 1.31 -10.71 -2.79
C HIS A 62 0.08 -10.85 -1.90
N GLY A 63 -0.74 -9.81 -1.87
CA GLY A 63 -1.92 -9.80 -1.05
C GLY A 63 -2.94 -8.78 -1.52
N LEU A 64 -3.84 -8.41 -0.61
CA LEU A 64 -4.92 -7.48 -0.87
C LEU A 64 -4.96 -6.39 0.19
N LEU A 65 -5.48 -5.22 -0.21
CA LEU A 65 -5.85 -4.18 0.73
C LEU A 65 -7.20 -4.56 1.35
N VAL A 66 -7.24 -4.63 2.68
CA VAL A 66 -8.43 -5.05 3.43
C VAL A 66 -8.83 -3.98 4.42
N HIS A 67 -10.15 -3.72 4.52
CA HIS A 67 -10.73 -2.89 5.55
C HIS A 67 -11.33 -3.80 6.62
N ARG A 68 -10.68 -3.88 7.77
CA ARG A 68 -11.07 -4.80 8.85
C ARG A 68 -12.30 -4.30 9.60
N ARG A 69 -12.93 -5.21 10.33
CA ARG A 69 -14.11 -4.87 11.15
C ARG A 69 -13.81 -3.85 12.24
N ASP A 70 -12.55 -3.82 12.72
CA ASP A 70 -12.12 -2.82 13.71
C ASP A 70 -11.86 -1.44 13.12
N GLY A 71 -12.10 -1.27 11.82
CA GLY A 71 -11.93 0.00 11.12
C GLY A 71 -10.54 0.24 10.58
N LYS A 72 -9.60 -0.67 10.81
CA LYS A 72 -8.23 -0.51 10.33
C LYS A 72 -8.10 -0.98 8.89
N TRP A 73 -7.25 -0.29 8.14
CA TRP A 73 -6.84 -0.69 6.82
C TRP A 73 -5.53 -1.44 6.92
N VAL A 74 -5.45 -2.61 6.30
CA VAL A 74 -4.28 -3.47 6.38
C VAL A 74 -3.91 -4.03 5.02
N PHE A 75 -2.64 -4.35 4.84
CA PHE A 75 -2.16 -5.20 3.75
C PHE A 75 -2.21 -6.65 4.25
N SER A 76 -2.98 -7.50 3.59
CA SER A 76 -3.19 -8.87 4.02
C SER A 76 -2.69 -9.84 2.95
N TYR A 77 -1.77 -10.73 3.33
CA TYR A 77 -1.09 -11.64 2.40
C TYR A 77 -1.58 -13.07 2.48
N ALA A 78 -2.11 -13.49 3.62
CA ALA A 78 -2.56 -14.85 3.82
C ALA A 78 -3.96 -14.87 4.40
N PRO A 79 -4.69 -15.99 4.29
CA PRO A 79 -5.97 -16.12 4.98
C PRO A 79 -5.77 -15.93 6.49
N GLY A 80 -6.68 -15.18 7.12
CA GLY A 80 -6.54 -14.78 8.52
C GLY A 80 -5.80 -13.47 8.63
N ASP A 81 -5.42 -13.11 9.84
CA ASP A 81 -4.83 -11.79 10.12
C ASP A 81 -3.42 -11.85 10.72
N ASP A 82 -2.78 -13.04 10.71
CA ASP A 82 -1.45 -13.20 11.31
C ASP A 82 -0.38 -12.37 10.60
N ASP A 83 -0.48 -12.23 9.28
CA ASP A 83 0.49 -11.49 8.47
C ASP A 83 0.00 -10.10 8.08
N ASP A 84 -1.12 -9.64 8.63
CA ASP A 84 -1.67 -8.34 8.30
C ASP A 84 -0.73 -7.22 8.71
N GLU A 85 -0.58 -6.24 7.82
CA GLU A 85 0.27 -5.06 8.06
C GLU A 85 -0.60 -3.81 8.12
N PRO A 86 -0.94 -3.33 9.33
CA PRO A 86 -1.73 -2.11 9.47
C PRO A 86 -1.05 -0.89 8.84
N VAL A 87 -1.85 -0.10 8.13
CA VAL A 87 -1.39 1.15 7.54
C VAL A 87 -1.99 2.30 8.32
N PHE A 88 -1.13 3.13 8.89
CA PHE A 88 -1.56 4.21 9.78
C PHE A 88 -2.39 5.23 9.03
N ARG A 89 -3.67 5.38 9.44
CA ARG A 89 -4.60 6.38 8.90
C ARG A 89 -4.69 6.41 7.38
N LEU A 90 -4.71 5.25 6.75
CA LEU A 90 -4.72 5.15 5.29
C LEU A 90 -5.85 5.96 4.66
N ASP A 91 -7.02 5.96 5.26
CA ASP A 91 -8.21 6.65 4.77
C ASP A 91 -8.14 8.18 4.91
N ARG A 92 -7.15 8.69 5.63
CA ARG A 92 -6.98 10.13 5.86
C ARG A 92 -5.82 10.73 5.08
N HIS A 93 -4.95 9.89 4.52
CA HIS A 93 -3.83 10.37 3.72
C HIS A 93 -4.31 10.80 2.35
N ARG A 94 -3.81 11.93 1.90
CA ARG A 94 -3.90 12.29 0.50
C ARG A 94 -2.75 11.60 -0.21
N PHE A 95 -3.07 10.80 -1.23
CA PHE A 95 -2.04 10.12 -2.00
C PHE A 95 -1.51 11.05 -3.07
N ALA A 96 -0.30 11.55 -2.85
CA ALA A 96 0.42 12.38 -3.80
C ALA A 96 1.89 11.99 -3.76
N GLU A 97 2.56 12.10 -4.89
CA GLU A 97 3.99 11.82 -4.95
C GLU A 97 4.73 12.75 -3.99
N GLY A 98 5.66 12.17 -3.22
CA GLY A 98 6.41 12.90 -2.20
C GLY A 98 5.84 12.80 -0.80
N GLU A 99 4.60 12.38 -0.63
CA GLU A 99 4.00 12.19 0.69
C GLU A 99 4.50 10.90 1.34
N TYR A 100 4.36 10.83 2.67
CA TYR A 100 4.84 9.69 3.46
C TYR A 100 3.69 8.96 4.10
N ILE A 101 3.81 7.63 4.17
CA ILE A 101 2.84 6.74 4.81
C ILE A 101 3.59 5.78 5.72
N SER A 102 3.09 5.57 6.93
CA SER A 102 3.67 4.59 7.86
C SER A 102 2.92 3.28 7.80
N VAL A 103 3.66 2.18 7.71
CA VAL A 103 3.12 0.83 7.71
C VAL A 103 3.74 0.07 8.87
N THR A 104 2.89 -0.60 9.68
CA THR A 104 3.37 -1.53 10.68
C THR A 104 3.54 -2.88 10.01
N GLU A 105 4.78 -3.27 9.78
CA GLU A 105 5.09 -4.49 9.05
C GLU A 105 4.90 -5.74 9.92
N HIS A 106 4.89 -6.92 9.29
CA HIS A 106 4.57 -8.15 10.04
C HIS A 106 5.65 -8.57 11.05
N ASP A 107 6.80 -7.89 11.08
CA ASP A 107 7.77 -8.03 12.17
C ASP A 107 7.43 -7.14 13.38
N GLY A 108 6.30 -6.40 13.31
CA GLY A 108 5.86 -5.51 14.38
C GLY A 108 6.50 -4.14 14.36
N VAL A 109 7.39 -3.86 13.43
CA VAL A 109 8.09 -2.58 13.35
C VAL A 109 7.34 -1.64 12.41
N THR A 110 7.05 -0.43 12.87
CA THR A 110 6.44 0.61 12.04
C THR A 110 7.53 1.36 11.30
N ARG A 111 7.43 1.39 9.97
CA ARG A 111 8.40 2.05 9.10
C ARG A 111 7.73 3.07 8.21
N PRO A 112 8.41 4.20 7.93
CA PRO A 112 7.89 5.20 7.00
C PRO A 112 8.23 4.83 5.56
N PHE A 113 7.29 5.07 4.65
CA PHE A 113 7.49 4.87 3.22
C PHE A 113 7.11 6.14 2.48
N LYS A 114 7.83 6.43 1.41
CA LYS A 114 7.56 7.59 0.56
C LYS A 114 6.78 7.14 -0.67
N ILE A 115 5.76 7.89 -1.03
CA ILE A 115 5.04 7.66 -2.28
C ILE A 115 5.89 8.20 -3.41
N VAL A 116 6.43 7.31 -4.25
CA VAL A 116 7.34 7.71 -5.33
C VAL A 116 6.67 7.76 -6.69
N SER A 117 5.55 7.06 -6.87
CA SER A 117 4.78 7.19 -8.12
C SER A 117 3.33 6.81 -7.91
N ILE A 118 2.46 7.46 -8.69
CA ILE A 118 1.03 7.17 -8.77
C ILE A 118 0.68 7.16 -10.25
N LYS A 119 0.25 6.02 -10.77
CA LYS A 119 -0.07 5.87 -12.20
C LYS A 119 -1.22 4.90 -12.39
N LYS A 120 -1.78 4.88 -13.59
CA LYS A 120 -2.80 3.89 -13.92
C LYS A 120 -2.14 2.51 -14.01
N PRO A 121 -2.79 1.47 -13.45
CA PRO A 121 -2.23 0.12 -13.51
C PRO A 121 -2.10 -0.35 -14.97
N VAL A 122 -0.94 -0.89 -15.31
CA VAL A 122 -0.67 -1.39 -16.67
C VAL A 122 -1.64 -2.52 -17.03
N ALA A 123 -1.94 -3.38 -16.07
CA ALA A 123 -2.82 -4.52 -16.30
C ALA A 123 -4.23 -4.11 -16.76
N LEU A 124 -4.70 -2.92 -16.41
CA LEU A 124 -6.02 -2.43 -16.83
C LEU A 124 -6.06 -2.01 -18.28
N ARG A 125 -4.93 -1.88 -18.96
CA ARG A 125 -4.87 -1.53 -20.37
C ARG A 125 -4.95 -2.73 -21.29
N ARG A 126 -4.94 -3.92 -20.75
CA ARG A 126 -5.01 -5.14 -21.50
C ARG A 126 -6.46 -5.49 -21.75
N ALA A 127 -6.77 -5.61 -22.99
CA ALA A 127 -8.12 -6.01 -23.40
C ALA A 127 -8.28 -7.51 -23.29
#